data_38b76db21e2916063c6f8f0d8e910ce6
#
_entry.id   38b76db21e2916063c6f8f0d8e910ce6
#
_cell.length_a   1.000
_cell.length_b   1.000
_cell.length_c   1.000
_cell.angle_alpha   90.00
_cell.angle_beta   90.00
_cell.angle_gamma   90.00
#
_symmetry.space_group_name_H-M   'P 1'
#
loop_
_entity.id
_entity.type
_entity.pdbx_description
1 polymer ?
#
loop_
_entity_poly.entity_id
_entity_poly.type
_entity_poly.pdbx_seq_one_letter_code
_entity_poly.pdbx_strand_id
1 'polypeptide(L)'
;EIVAMKTTGDKILDRTLDQVGGKGLFVKELDQALLEGHVDLTVHCVKDLPAELNPQLPLIAFSPREDPRDALVLAPGMEEADLSLPVGSASPRRRIQLEKLFPGCRVEPARGNVLTRLQKLNSGQYGALVLAVAGLRRLGLENRVSRVFAPEEMLPAAGQGILAVQARADFDPSILSPLNNNEAELCALAER
;
A
#
# COMPACT_ATOMS: atom_id res chain seq x y z
N GLU A 1 -23.72 -0.12 -4.61
CA GLU A 1 -23.16 -1.43 -5.02
C GLU A 1 -21.64 -1.37 -5.02
N ILE A 2 -20.96 -2.46 -4.60
CA ILE A 2 -19.50 -2.56 -4.62
C ILE A 2 -19.08 -3.37 -5.84
N VAL A 3 -18.22 -2.80 -6.70
CA VAL A 3 -17.66 -3.44 -7.89
C VAL A 3 -16.18 -3.72 -7.63
N ALA A 4 -15.81 -5.00 -7.50
CA ALA A 4 -14.42 -5.41 -7.32
C ALA A 4 -13.72 -5.52 -8.68
N MET A 5 -12.62 -4.78 -8.86
CA MET A 5 -11.82 -4.79 -10.09
C MET A 5 -10.42 -5.33 -9.83
N LYS A 6 -9.85 -6.06 -10.80
CA LYS A 6 -8.44 -6.47 -10.79
C LYS A 6 -7.65 -5.57 -11.72
N THR A 7 -6.71 -4.85 -11.17
CA THR A 7 -5.83 -3.97 -11.94
C THR A 7 -4.68 -4.74 -12.61
N THR A 8 -4.02 -4.11 -13.57
CA THR A 8 -2.79 -4.65 -14.19
C THR A 8 -1.72 -4.91 -13.12
N GLY A 9 -1.60 -4.04 -12.11
CA GLY A 9 -0.68 -4.24 -11.00
C GLY A 9 -0.98 -5.49 -10.15
N ASP A 10 -2.25 -5.90 -10.04
CA ASP A 10 -2.66 -7.12 -9.34
C ASP A 10 -2.39 -8.39 -10.17
N LYS A 11 -2.41 -8.29 -11.49
CA LYS A 11 -2.21 -9.43 -12.40
C LYS A 11 -0.74 -9.81 -12.57
N ILE A 12 0.17 -8.81 -12.50
CA ILE A 12 1.61 -9.03 -12.69
C ILE A 12 2.22 -9.44 -11.35
N LEU A 13 2.50 -10.71 -11.18
CA LEU A 13 3.06 -11.29 -9.95
C LEU A 13 4.51 -11.76 -10.09
N ASP A 14 5.03 -11.87 -11.33
CA ASP A 14 6.32 -12.45 -11.70
C ASP A 14 7.46 -11.42 -11.82
N ARG A 15 7.13 -10.11 -11.85
CA ARG A 15 8.11 -9.03 -12.05
C ARG A 15 7.94 -7.94 -10.99
N THR A 16 9.00 -7.15 -10.77
CA THR A 16 8.93 -5.95 -9.95
C THR A 16 8.24 -4.81 -10.73
N LEU A 17 7.55 -3.89 -10.03
CA LEU A 17 6.80 -2.81 -10.67
C LEU A 17 7.69 -1.85 -11.46
N ASP A 18 8.94 -1.66 -11.03
CA ASP A 18 9.96 -0.88 -11.72
C ASP A 18 10.38 -1.51 -13.06
N GLN A 19 10.36 -2.84 -13.17
CA GLN A 19 10.66 -3.55 -14.42
C GLN A 19 9.50 -3.55 -15.43
N VAL A 20 8.27 -3.42 -14.94
CA VAL A 20 7.08 -3.42 -15.81
C VAL A 20 6.94 -2.10 -16.57
N GLY A 21 7.51 -1.03 -16.04
CA GLY A 21 7.50 0.28 -16.67
C GLY A 21 6.07 0.77 -16.96
N GLY A 22 5.52 1.61 -16.11
CA GLY A 22 4.20 2.19 -16.32
C GLY A 22 3.74 2.97 -15.08
N LYS A 23 3.44 4.23 -15.26
CA LYS A 23 2.76 5.03 -14.24
C LYS A 23 1.33 4.50 -14.09
N GLY A 24 0.84 4.38 -12.85
CA GLY A 24 -0.57 4.10 -12.60
C GLY A 24 -1.03 2.65 -12.80
N LEU A 25 -0.16 1.66 -12.59
CA LEU A 25 -0.51 0.23 -12.74
C LEU A 25 -1.68 -0.24 -11.85
N PHE A 26 -2.00 0.49 -10.79
CA PHE A 26 -3.10 0.20 -9.88
C PHE A 26 -4.31 1.12 -10.05
N VAL A 27 -4.22 2.15 -10.91
CA VAL A 27 -5.29 3.14 -11.05
C VAL A 27 -5.90 3.18 -12.46
N LYS A 28 -5.17 2.73 -13.48
CA LYS A 28 -5.58 2.88 -14.89
C LYS A 28 -6.97 2.32 -15.20
N GLU A 29 -7.25 1.12 -14.74
CA GLU A 29 -8.55 0.47 -14.96
C GLU A 29 -9.66 1.15 -14.16
N LEU A 30 -9.33 1.65 -12.96
CA LEU A 30 -10.27 2.38 -12.10
C LEU A 30 -10.57 3.76 -12.70
N ASP A 31 -9.55 4.48 -13.17
CA ASP A 31 -9.70 5.76 -13.86
C ASP A 31 -10.59 5.61 -15.12
N GLN A 32 -10.36 4.57 -15.90
CA GLN A 32 -11.17 4.27 -17.09
C GLN A 32 -12.63 4.02 -16.71
N ALA A 33 -12.88 3.23 -15.67
CA ALA A 33 -14.23 2.93 -15.22
C ALA A 33 -14.98 4.18 -14.71
N LEU A 34 -14.28 5.13 -14.07
CA LEU A 34 -14.83 6.43 -13.68
C LEU A 34 -15.19 7.27 -14.93
N LEU A 35 -14.25 7.40 -15.89
CA LEU A 35 -14.45 8.19 -17.11
C LEU A 35 -15.60 7.66 -17.97
N GLU A 36 -15.75 6.36 -18.04
CA GLU A 36 -16.83 5.69 -18.79
C GLU A 36 -18.16 5.64 -18.03
N GLY A 37 -18.19 6.11 -16.77
CA GLY A 37 -19.40 6.09 -15.94
C GLY A 37 -19.84 4.69 -15.49
N HIS A 38 -18.95 3.71 -15.53
CA HIS A 38 -19.21 2.36 -15.04
C HIS A 38 -19.27 2.30 -13.51
N VAL A 39 -18.58 3.23 -12.86
CA VAL A 39 -18.60 3.46 -11.40
C VAL A 39 -18.65 4.96 -11.14
N ASP A 40 -19.19 5.33 -9.97
CA ASP A 40 -19.26 6.73 -9.55
C ASP A 40 -18.05 7.15 -8.72
N LEU A 41 -17.50 6.20 -7.96
CA LEU A 41 -16.41 6.39 -7.00
C LEU A 41 -15.40 5.27 -7.11
N THR A 42 -14.13 5.60 -6.87
CA THR A 42 -13.07 4.60 -6.64
C THR A 42 -12.35 4.89 -5.34
N VAL A 43 -11.86 3.85 -4.67
CA VAL A 43 -11.13 3.95 -3.39
C VAL A 43 -9.71 3.48 -3.59
N HIS A 44 -8.76 4.30 -3.16
CA HIS A 44 -7.33 4.07 -3.34
C HIS A 44 -6.56 4.16 -2.01
N CYS A 45 -5.48 3.41 -1.89
CA CYS A 45 -4.42 3.76 -0.95
C CYS A 45 -3.66 4.97 -1.53
N VAL A 46 -3.58 6.08 -0.80
CA VAL A 46 -2.92 7.32 -1.28
C VAL A 46 -1.49 7.06 -1.75
N LYS A 47 -0.75 6.21 -1.06
CA LYS A 47 0.64 5.84 -1.40
C LYS A 47 0.81 5.14 -2.76
N ASP A 48 -0.26 4.56 -3.29
CA ASP A 48 -0.23 3.79 -4.55
C ASP A 48 -0.70 4.62 -5.75
N LEU A 49 -1.18 5.84 -5.49
CA LEU A 49 -1.56 6.81 -6.51
C LEU A 49 -0.31 7.42 -7.19
N PRO A 50 -0.37 7.71 -8.51
CA PRO A 50 0.71 8.43 -9.20
C PRO A 50 0.84 9.86 -8.66
N ALA A 51 2.03 10.46 -8.75
CA ALA A 51 2.28 11.83 -8.29
C ALA A 51 1.36 12.85 -8.98
N GLU A 52 1.15 12.69 -10.27
CA GLU A 52 0.23 13.50 -11.07
C GLU A 52 -1.07 12.73 -11.29
N LEU A 53 -2.18 13.33 -10.88
CA LEU A 53 -3.52 12.79 -11.09
C LEU A 53 -4.14 13.37 -12.37
N ASN A 54 -5.11 12.63 -12.94
CA ASN A 54 -5.93 13.15 -14.02
C ASN A 54 -6.82 14.30 -13.47
N PRO A 55 -6.74 15.52 -14.04
CA PRO A 55 -7.57 16.65 -13.58
C PRO A 55 -9.09 16.41 -13.67
N GLN A 56 -9.53 15.48 -14.51
CA GLN A 56 -10.94 15.08 -14.63
C GLN A 56 -11.38 14.15 -13.48
N LEU A 57 -10.42 13.63 -12.69
CA LEU A 57 -10.66 12.65 -11.65
C LEU A 57 -10.00 13.13 -10.33
N PRO A 58 -10.53 14.18 -9.68
CA PRO A 58 -10.01 14.67 -8.41
C PRO A 58 -10.21 13.66 -7.27
N LEU A 59 -9.35 13.74 -6.26
CA LEU A 59 -9.60 13.13 -4.95
C LEU A 59 -10.58 14.03 -4.19
N ILE A 60 -11.67 13.47 -3.72
CA ILE A 60 -12.79 14.22 -3.13
C ILE A 60 -13.05 13.93 -1.65
N ALA A 61 -12.43 12.90 -1.10
CA ALA A 61 -12.47 12.61 0.34
C ALA A 61 -11.26 11.78 0.76
N PHE A 62 -10.86 11.92 2.03
CA PHE A 62 -9.74 11.21 2.64
C PHE A 62 -10.17 10.59 3.96
N SER A 63 -9.83 9.32 4.18
CA SER A 63 -10.08 8.68 5.47
C SER A 63 -9.19 9.27 6.57
N PRO A 64 -9.56 9.15 7.85
CA PRO A 64 -8.59 9.31 8.93
C PRO A 64 -7.35 8.47 8.66
N ARG A 65 -6.17 9.02 9.01
CA ARG A 65 -4.91 8.33 8.82
C ARG A 65 -4.75 7.22 9.83
N GLU A 66 -4.64 6.00 9.37
CA GLU A 66 -4.19 4.86 10.17
C GLU A 66 -2.67 4.90 10.35
N ASP A 67 -2.12 4.15 11.29
CA ASP A 67 -0.69 4.10 11.59
C ASP A 67 0.17 4.02 10.32
N PRO A 68 0.95 5.06 9.98
CA PRO A 68 1.69 5.11 8.73
C PRO A 68 2.94 4.23 8.72
N ARG A 69 3.34 3.68 9.87
CA ARG A 69 4.60 2.96 10.02
C ARG A 69 4.59 1.63 9.28
N ASP A 70 5.79 1.14 9.04
CA ASP A 70 6.01 -0.21 8.53
C ASP A 70 6.23 -1.18 9.70
N ALA A 71 5.88 -2.45 9.50
CA ALA A 71 6.05 -3.51 10.47
C ALA A 71 6.86 -4.68 9.89
N LEU A 72 7.71 -5.25 10.74
CA LEU A 72 8.30 -6.56 10.52
C LEU A 72 7.28 -7.64 10.94
N VAL A 73 7.12 -8.63 10.09
CA VAL A 73 6.22 -9.77 10.30
C VAL A 73 7.05 -11.04 10.16
N LEU A 74 7.02 -11.87 11.18
CA LEU A 74 7.71 -13.16 11.22
C LEU A 74 6.73 -14.33 10.99
N ALA A 75 7.28 -15.48 10.65
CA ALA A 75 6.51 -16.71 10.65
C ALA A 75 6.01 -17.03 12.07
N PRO A 76 4.85 -17.71 12.23
CA PRO A 76 4.34 -18.08 13.53
C PRO A 76 5.37 -18.88 14.36
N GLY A 77 5.54 -18.46 15.62
CA GLY A 77 6.48 -19.12 16.55
C GLY A 77 7.94 -18.66 16.44
N MET A 78 8.25 -17.77 15.50
CA MET A 78 9.61 -17.18 15.40
C MET A 78 9.70 -15.90 16.24
N GLU A 79 10.80 -15.76 16.97
CA GLU A 79 11.12 -14.56 17.76
C GLU A 79 12.01 -13.59 16.98
N GLU A 80 12.79 -14.08 16.02
CA GLU A 80 13.70 -13.31 15.21
C GLU A 80 13.55 -13.67 13.72
N ALA A 81 14.01 -12.75 12.84
CA ALA A 81 14.03 -12.97 11.40
C ALA A 81 15.12 -14.00 11.04
N ASP A 82 14.76 -15.01 10.27
CA ASP A 82 15.75 -15.91 9.67
C ASP A 82 16.41 -15.24 8.47
N LEU A 83 17.55 -14.60 8.67
CA LEU A 83 18.28 -13.89 7.61
C LEU A 83 19.04 -14.84 6.67
N SER A 84 19.02 -16.15 6.87
CA SER A 84 19.47 -17.15 5.87
C SER A 84 18.50 -17.17 4.67
N LEU A 85 17.25 -16.82 4.90
CA LEU A 85 16.19 -16.60 3.90
C LEU A 85 16.07 -15.11 3.56
N PRO A 86 15.50 -14.76 2.38
CA PRO A 86 15.30 -13.36 2.02
C PRO A 86 14.22 -12.70 2.86
N VAL A 87 14.34 -11.38 3.08
CA VAL A 87 13.27 -10.54 3.59
C VAL A 87 12.36 -10.15 2.42
N GLY A 88 11.07 -10.45 2.53
CA GLY A 88 10.11 -10.21 1.47
C GLY A 88 9.61 -8.76 1.45
N SER A 89 9.94 -8.00 0.39
CA SER A 89 9.38 -6.66 0.12
C SER A 89 9.49 -6.33 -1.36
N ALA A 90 8.40 -5.86 -1.97
CA ALA A 90 8.40 -5.37 -3.36
C ALA A 90 8.62 -3.84 -3.45
N SER A 91 8.90 -3.16 -2.33
CA SER A 91 9.07 -1.70 -2.27
C SER A 91 10.56 -1.34 -2.35
N PRO A 92 11.01 -0.56 -3.36
CA PRO A 92 12.37 -0.05 -3.42
C PRO A 92 12.74 0.80 -2.19
N ARG A 93 11.79 1.62 -1.70
CA ARG A 93 11.95 2.42 -0.49
C ARG A 93 12.32 1.56 0.72
N ARG A 94 11.58 0.45 0.94
CA ARG A 94 11.84 -0.49 2.04
C ARG A 94 13.16 -1.22 1.84
N ARG A 95 13.47 -1.65 0.63
CA ARG A 95 14.70 -2.39 0.34
C ARG A 95 15.94 -1.60 0.76
N ILE A 96 16.06 -0.36 0.33
CA ILE A 96 17.21 0.51 0.68
C ILE A 96 17.35 0.67 2.19
N GLN A 97 16.25 0.81 2.92
CA GLN A 97 16.26 0.99 4.36
C GLN A 97 16.53 -0.32 5.10
N LEU A 98 16.03 -1.46 4.59
CA LEU A 98 16.29 -2.79 5.13
C LEU A 98 17.77 -3.16 5.02
N GLU A 99 18.41 -2.86 3.88
CA GLU A 99 19.85 -3.09 3.68
C GLU A 99 20.71 -2.32 4.69
N LYS A 100 20.23 -1.15 5.14
CA LYS A 100 20.86 -0.35 6.19
C LYS A 100 20.59 -0.91 7.60
N LEU A 101 19.35 -1.34 7.87
CA LEU A 101 18.94 -1.86 9.18
C LEU A 101 19.48 -3.27 9.47
N PHE A 102 19.58 -4.09 8.43
CA PHE A 102 20.04 -5.49 8.49
C PHE A 102 21.15 -5.69 7.45
N PRO A 103 22.39 -5.26 7.74
CA PRO A 103 23.48 -5.37 6.77
C PRO A 103 23.68 -6.83 6.31
N GLY A 104 23.72 -7.02 5.00
CA GLY A 104 23.87 -8.34 4.38
C GLY A 104 22.57 -9.12 4.20
N CYS A 105 21.40 -8.60 4.63
CA CYS A 105 20.13 -9.25 4.31
C CYS A 105 19.85 -9.20 2.80
N ARG A 106 19.30 -10.30 2.28
CA ARG A 106 18.77 -10.32 0.90
C ARG A 106 17.31 -9.83 0.94
N VAL A 107 16.95 -8.89 0.08
CA VAL A 107 15.56 -8.43 -0.05
C VAL A 107 15.02 -8.89 -1.40
N GLU A 108 13.98 -9.70 -1.37
CA GLU A 108 13.32 -10.22 -2.56
C GLU A 108 11.87 -9.75 -2.68
N PRO A 109 11.36 -9.60 -3.93
CA PRO A 109 10.00 -9.14 -4.15
C PRO A 109 8.95 -10.10 -3.58
N ALA A 110 8.18 -9.65 -2.58
CA ALA A 110 6.99 -10.35 -2.10
C ALA A 110 5.74 -9.72 -2.75
N ARG A 111 5.21 -10.37 -3.79
CA ARG A 111 4.05 -9.92 -4.56
C ARG A 111 2.77 -10.63 -4.12
N GLY A 112 1.62 -10.02 -4.45
CA GLY A 112 0.29 -10.44 -4.07
C GLY A 112 -0.31 -9.53 -2.98
N ASN A 113 -1.54 -9.81 -2.57
CA ASN A 113 -2.17 -9.12 -1.44
C ASN A 113 -1.53 -9.53 -0.09
N VAL A 114 -1.95 -8.91 1.00
CA VAL A 114 -1.38 -9.18 2.34
C VAL A 114 -1.49 -10.66 2.71
N LEU A 115 -2.65 -11.28 2.48
CA LEU A 115 -2.87 -12.69 2.82
C LEU A 115 -1.96 -13.63 2.02
N THR A 116 -1.81 -13.39 0.71
CA THR A 116 -0.89 -14.15 -0.16
C THR A 116 0.56 -14.03 0.32
N ARG A 117 0.98 -12.83 0.72
CA ARG A 117 2.35 -12.62 1.24
C ARG A 117 2.55 -13.35 2.58
N LEU A 118 1.57 -13.32 3.47
CA LEU A 118 1.61 -14.07 4.74
C LEU A 118 1.66 -15.58 4.50
N GLN A 119 0.94 -16.11 3.51
CA GLN A 119 1.04 -17.52 3.13
C GLN A 119 2.45 -17.89 2.66
N LYS A 120 3.09 -17.05 1.82
CA LYS A 120 4.47 -17.24 1.37
C LYS A 120 5.47 -17.21 2.54
N LEU A 121 5.27 -16.32 3.52
CA LEU A 121 6.07 -16.30 4.74
C LEU A 121 5.89 -17.59 5.54
N ASN A 122 4.66 -18.00 5.77
CA ASN A 122 4.34 -19.20 6.56
C ASN A 122 4.84 -20.50 5.88
N SER A 123 5.01 -20.50 4.56
CA SER A 123 5.60 -21.62 3.81
C SER A 123 7.13 -21.61 3.77
N GLY A 124 7.80 -20.68 4.46
CA GLY A 124 9.25 -20.58 4.51
C GLY A 124 9.91 -19.99 3.26
N GLN A 125 9.15 -19.34 2.39
CA GLN A 125 9.74 -18.66 1.22
C GLN A 125 10.54 -17.41 1.63
N TYR A 126 10.17 -16.78 2.76
CA TYR A 126 10.84 -15.61 3.33
C TYR A 126 11.13 -15.84 4.80
N GLY A 127 12.23 -15.28 5.31
CA GLY A 127 12.56 -15.28 6.73
C GLY A 127 11.81 -14.19 7.52
N ALA A 128 11.36 -13.15 6.82
CA ALA A 128 10.50 -12.09 7.33
C ALA A 128 9.79 -11.37 6.18
N LEU A 129 8.71 -10.63 6.49
CA LEU A 129 8.10 -9.66 5.57
C LEU A 129 8.15 -8.26 6.18
N VAL A 130 8.17 -7.24 5.32
CA VAL A 130 7.88 -5.87 5.75
C VAL A 130 6.59 -5.39 5.09
N LEU A 131 5.59 -5.10 5.93
CA LEU A 131 4.25 -4.69 5.56
C LEU A 131 3.87 -3.37 6.24
N ALA A 132 2.91 -2.63 5.67
CA ALA A 132 2.35 -1.45 6.33
C ALA A 132 1.43 -1.88 7.48
N VAL A 133 1.60 -1.29 8.66
CA VAL A 133 0.74 -1.52 9.85
C VAL A 133 -0.73 -1.29 9.50
N ALA A 134 -1.03 -0.19 8.79
CA ALA A 134 -2.39 0.13 8.36
C ALA A 134 -3.07 -0.99 7.57
N GLY A 135 -2.31 -1.70 6.71
CA GLY A 135 -2.85 -2.82 5.93
C GLY A 135 -3.18 -4.04 6.81
N LEU A 136 -2.34 -4.32 7.81
CA LEU A 136 -2.57 -5.41 8.74
C LEU A 136 -3.77 -5.11 9.64
N ARG A 137 -3.88 -3.89 10.20
CA ARG A 137 -5.00 -3.47 11.03
C ARG A 137 -6.34 -3.54 10.31
N ARG A 138 -6.43 -3.02 9.09
CA ARG A 138 -7.66 -3.07 8.29
C ARG A 138 -8.14 -4.50 7.99
N LEU A 139 -7.26 -5.48 8.09
CA LEU A 139 -7.58 -6.89 7.90
C LEU A 139 -7.76 -7.66 9.23
N GLY A 140 -7.66 -6.98 10.40
CA GLY A 140 -7.73 -7.64 11.71
C GLY A 140 -6.55 -8.56 11.97
N LEU A 141 -5.36 -8.21 11.45
CA LEU A 141 -4.15 -9.03 11.50
C LEU A 141 -3.04 -8.38 12.36
N GLU A 142 -3.40 -7.55 13.33
CA GLU A 142 -2.46 -6.88 14.24
C GLU A 142 -1.60 -7.88 15.00
N ASN A 143 -2.16 -9.03 15.33
CA ASN A 143 -1.46 -10.11 16.02
C ASN A 143 -0.30 -10.73 15.21
N ARG A 144 -0.22 -10.41 13.90
CA ARG A 144 0.90 -10.84 13.04
C ARG A 144 2.05 -9.85 13.04
N VAL A 145 1.91 -8.69 13.68
CA VAL A 145 2.99 -7.71 13.82
C VAL A 145 3.97 -8.17 14.88
N SER A 146 5.21 -8.45 14.47
CA SER A 146 6.29 -8.81 15.39
C SER A 146 7.04 -7.59 15.91
N ARG A 147 7.24 -6.57 15.07
CA ARG A 147 7.87 -5.29 15.43
C ARG A 147 7.32 -4.17 14.55
N VAL A 148 7.06 -3.02 15.11
CA VAL A 148 6.78 -1.78 14.36
C VAL A 148 8.07 -0.96 14.32
N PHE A 149 8.47 -0.52 13.12
CA PHE A 149 9.63 0.35 12.96
C PHE A 149 9.27 1.80 13.32
N ALA A 150 10.14 2.48 14.06
CA ALA A 150 10.03 3.93 14.23
C ALA A 150 10.26 4.64 12.88
N PRO A 151 9.67 5.83 12.64
CA PRO A 151 9.88 6.58 11.39
C PRO A 151 11.35 6.90 11.09
N GLU A 152 12.16 7.07 12.15
CA GLU A 152 13.61 7.31 12.08
C GLU A 152 14.39 6.07 11.62
N GLU A 153 13.84 4.87 11.86
CA GLU A 153 14.41 3.60 11.41
C GLU A 153 13.96 3.29 9.97
N MET A 154 12.67 3.47 9.70
CA MET A 154 12.08 3.19 8.38
C MET A 154 11.05 4.25 8.04
N LEU A 155 11.48 5.24 7.24
CA LEU A 155 10.62 6.32 6.76
C LEU A 155 9.44 5.74 5.96
N PRO A 156 8.18 6.02 6.36
CA PRO A 156 6.99 5.57 5.63
C PRO A 156 6.91 6.11 4.19
N ALA A 157 6.05 5.50 3.38
CA ALA A 157 5.72 6.09 2.08
C ALA A 157 4.79 7.31 2.27
N ALA A 158 4.90 8.30 1.37
CA ALA A 158 3.98 9.42 1.30
C ALA A 158 2.52 8.93 1.25
N GLY A 159 1.65 9.47 2.10
CA GLY A 159 0.25 9.09 2.21
C GLY A 159 0.00 7.67 2.74
N GLN A 160 1.02 6.97 3.27
CA GLN A 160 0.80 5.66 3.88
C GLN A 160 -0.14 5.76 5.08
N GLY A 161 -1.13 4.86 5.15
CA GLY A 161 -2.17 4.85 6.18
C GLY A 161 -3.46 5.54 5.75
N ILE A 162 -3.46 6.34 4.67
CA ILE A 162 -4.63 7.09 4.21
C ILE A 162 -5.27 6.37 3.01
N LEU A 163 -6.60 6.28 3.04
CA LEU A 163 -7.41 5.95 1.86
C LEU A 163 -7.97 7.24 1.29
N ALA A 164 -8.05 7.34 -0.04
CA ALA A 164 -8.70 8.44 -0.72
C ALA A 164 -9.81 7.94 -1.63
N VAL A 165 -10.85 8.74 -1.76
CA VAL A 165 -11.95 8.52 -2.71
C VAL A 165 -11.74 9.44 -3.89
N GLN A 166 -11.80 8.89 -5.10
CA GLN A 166 -11.69 9.60 -6.36
C GLN A 166 -13.03 9.52 -7.11
N ALA A 167 -13.40 10.60 -7.77
CA ALA A 167 -14.61 10.69 -8.58
C ALA A 167 -14.35 11.53 -9.84
N ARG A 168 -15.33 11.57 -10.75
CA ARG A 168 -15.33 12.55 -11.85
C ARG A 168 -15.47 13.97 -11.30
N ALA A 169 -14.93 14.95 -12.01
CA ALA A 169 -14.95 16.37 -11.62
C ALA A 169 -16.37 16.97 -11.49
N ASP A 170 -17.37 16.37 -12.13
CA ASP A 170 -18.78 16.78 -12.04
C ASP A 170 -19.55 16.13 -10.87
N PHE A 171 -18.90 15.26 -10.10
CA PHE A 171 -19.50 14.62 -8.92
C PHE A 171 -19.63 15.63 -7.77
N ASP A 172 -20.77 15.63 -7.06
CA ASP A 172 -20.96 16.47 -5.89
C ASP A 172 -20.20 15.91 -4.66
N PRO A 173 -19.07 16.52 -4.26
CA PRO A 173 -18.27 16.02 -3.16
C PRO A 173 -18.96 16.17 -1.79
N SER A 174 -20.00 16.98 -1.67
CA SER A 174 -20.69 17.24 -0.40
C SER A 174 -21.27 15.96 0.22
N ILE A 175 -21.62 14.98 -0.62
CA ILE A 175 -22.14 13.67 -0.22
C ILE A 175 -21.12 12.92 0.67
N LEU A 176 -19.83 13.12 0.42
CA LEU A 176 -18.74 12.48 1.14
C LEU A 176 -18.12 13.32 2.24
N SER A 177 -18.63 14.55 2.46
CA SER A 177 -18.09 15.45 3.49
C SER A 177 -18.05 14.84 4.89
N PRO A 178 -19.00 13.97 5.32
CA PRO A 178 -18.93 13.31 6.63
C PRO A 178 -17.79 12.27 6.74
N LEU A 179 -17.26 11.81 5.62
CA LEU A 179 -16.16 10.85 5.56
C LEU A 179 -14.80 11.52 5.40
N ASN A 180 -14.77 12.82 5.03
CA ASN A 180 -13.52 13.52 4.80
C ASN A 180 -12.83 13.89 6.11
N ASN A 181 -11.56 13.56 6.22
CA ASN A 181 -10.69 14.00 7.32
C ASN A 181 -9.70 15.04 6.78
N ASN A 182 -9.93 16.30 7.15
CA ASN A 182 -9.14 17.44 6.67
C ASN A 182 -7.65 17.36 7.06
N GLU A 183 -7.33 16.80 8.24
CA GLU A 183 -5.95 16.64 8.67
C GLU A 183 -5.23 15.61 7.79
N ALA A 184 -5.85 14.47 7.53
CA ALA A 184 -5.31 13.45 6.64
C ALA A 184 -5.18 13.96 5.20
N GLU A 185 -6.14 14.76 4.72
CA GLU A 185 -6.07 15.44 3.42
C GLU A 185 -4.85 16.36 3.33
N LEU A 186 -4.65 17.26 4.31
CA LEU A 186 -3.50 18.16 4.35
C LEU A 186 -2.18 17.39 4.39
N CYS A 187 -2.08 16.33 5.21
CA CYS A 187 -0.92 15.45 5.24
C CYS A 187 -0.66 14.78 3.89
N ALA A 188 -1.71 14.22 3.27
CA ALA A 188 -1.59 13.56 1.98
C ALA A 188 -1.11 14.51 0.88
N LEU A 189 -1.62 15.74 0.86
CA LEU A 189 -1.23 16.77 -0.11
C LEU A 189 0.21 17.29 0.14
N ALA A 190 0.62 17.44 1.40
CA ALA A 190 1.96 17.92 1.75
C ALA A 190 3.05 16.87 1.50
N GLU A 191 2.73 15.58 1.63
CA GLU A 191 3.67 14.47 1.45
C GLU A 191 3.85 14.07 -0.02
N ARG A 192 2.92 14.43 -0.90
CA ARG A 192 2.92 14.08 -2.34
C ARG A 192 3.56 15.15 -3.20
#